data_5a02d9a463204f70da0fe6dea0371a75
#
_entry.id   5a02d9a463204f70da0fe6dea0371a75
#
_cell.length_a   1.000
_cell.length_b   1.000
_cell.length_c   1.000
_cell.angle_alpha   90.00
_cell.angle_beta   90.00
_cell.angle_gamma   90.00
#
_symmetry.space_group_name_H-M   'P 1'
#
loop_
_entity.id
_entity.type
_entity.pdbx_description
1 polymer ?
#
loop_
_entity_poly.entity_id
_entity_poly.type
_entity_poly.pdbx_seq_one_letter_code
_entity_poly.pdbx_strand_id
1 'polypeptide(L)'
;MPMNDARPFLTRRAFLGRSALATGGTVLSLSALGRLDARLALAASGRDRRGNGYGPLVPVTPSNGGDIAAAGFPDLAAFPILALPHGFHYRAFSIIGGVLSDGNPVPVNHDGMAAFAHPTELEVVRLIRNQEDRSAPGLGSVLGPAETRYDPLGRGGNVTLDYDERRHGLVQDYVSLNGTIVNCAGGIGFGSQAWLTCEETTAGTPPWGQPHGYVFAVPLNVEPGELQKAVPIKSMGRFAHEAVGVDQDTGVVYLTEDAGSGVGSGFYRYLPDDPADLLAGGRLQMLGIAGHPQYDAREGQTTGAVLTAVWLDIADPDPAAAGNSSPTRTFNQGYVNGGAKFNRLEGCWWDAGSIFFVSTSGGDAKNGDVNADGFHEGYGQIWQYTPDGPSSGKLRLLFESPGQAVLDSPDNITITPRGGLMLCEDDAGGTDNDTHPLAPGIVNVNRLIGVSPAGEAFEFAVNRLNSAEFAGACFSPSGRTLFANIFGNGLRGSGMTVAITGPWSAGPL
;
A
#
# COMPACT_ATOMS: atom_id res chain seq x y z
N MET A 1 -43.85 -12.55 -24.45
CA MET A 1 -42.81 -13.18 -23.66
C MET A 1 -41.46 -12.90 -24.33
N PRO A 2 -40.61 -12.06 -23.80
CA PRO A 2 -39.19 -12.04 -24.18
C PRO A 2 -38.36 -12.76 -23.11
N MET A 3 -37.48 -13.63 -23.56
CA MET A 3 -36.53 -14.37 -22.71
C MET A 3 -35.42 -13.44 -22.24
N ASN A 4 -35.22 -13.47 -20.94
CA ASN A 4 -34.16 -12.76 -20.23
C ASN A 4 -32.85 -13.58 -20.33
N ASP A 5 -31.90 -13.16 -21.16
CA ASP A 5 -30.60 -13.78 -21.29
C ASP A 5 -29.60 -13.04 -20.36
N ALA A 6 -29.69 -13.33 -19.07
CA ALA A 6 -28.69 -12.88 -18.09
C ALA A 6 -27.46 -13.78 -18.20
N ARG A 7 -26.40 -13.30 -18.88
CA ARG A 7 -25.08 -13.95 -18.86
C ARG A 7 -24.40 -13.68 -17.50
N PRO A 8 -23.96 -14.71 -16.77
CA PRO A 8 -23.28 -14.50 -15.49
C PRO A 8 -21.88 -13.92 -15.73
N PHE A 9 -21.53 -12.90 -14.95
CA PHE A 9 -20.20 -12.30 -14.92
C PHE A 9 -19.15 -13.35 -14.50
N LEU A 10 -18.08 -13.48 -15.29
CA LEU A 10 -16.94 -14.34 -14.98
C LEU A 10 -16.05 -13.62 -13.95
N THR A 11 -16.04 -14.10 -12.72
CA THR A 11 -15.04 -13.69 -11.72
C THR A 11 -13.65 -14.21 -12.13
N ARG A 12 -12.58 -13.60 -11.64
CA ARG A 12 -11.17 -14.04 -11.85
C ARG A 12 -10.99 -15.54 -11.62
N ARG A 13 -11.72 -16.11 -10.67
CA ARG A 13 -11.75 -17.55 -10.36
C ARG A 13 -12.28 -18.39 -11.52
N ALA A 14 -13.27 -17.90 -12.27
CA ALA A 14 -13.83 -18.60 -13.43
C ALA A 14 -12.91 -18.52 -14.67
N PHE A 15 -12.11 -17.46 -14.80
CA PHE A 15 -11.11 -17.32 -15.87
C PHE A 15 -9.93 -18.28 -15.66
N LEU A 16 -9.41 -18.37 -14.43
CA LEU A 16 -8.31 -19.29 -14.09
C LEU A 16 -8.73 -20.77 -14.11
N GLY A 17 -10.00 -21.08 -13.79
CA GLY A 17 -10.53 -22.45 -13.82
C GLY A 17 -10.74 -23.03 -15.24
N ARG A 18 -10.94 -22.18 -16.26
CA ARG A 18 -11.17 -22.66 -17.64
C ARG A 18 -9.90 -22.94 -18.43
N SER A 19 -8.76 -22.40 -18.02
CA SER A 19 -7.46 -22.71 -18.64
C SER A 19 -6.88 -24.06 -18.21
N ALA A 20 -7.43 -24.73 -17.20
CA ALA A 20 -6.94 -25.99 -16.65
C ALA A 20 -7.66 -27.27 -17.17
N LEU A 21 -8.62 -27.14 -18.07
CA LEU A 21 -9.48 -28.24 -18.52
C LEU A 21 -9.10 -28.88 -19.87
N ALA A 22 -7.86 -28.73 -20.32
CA ALA A 22 -7.42 -29.28 -21.62
C ALA A 22 -6.42 -30.45 -21.53
N THR A 23 -6.10 -30.99 -20.35
CA THR A 23 -5.36 -32.27 -20.23
C THR A 23 -5.79 -32.99 -18.97
N GLY A 24 -6.29 -34.24 -19.13
CA GLY A 24 -6.72 -35.10 -18.04
C GLY A 24 -5.55 -35.44 -17.09
N GLY A 25 -5.64 -34.92 -15.87
CA GLY A 25 -4.76 -35.23 -14.76
C GLY A 25 -5.38 -34.71 -13.49
N THR A 26 -5.37 -35.52 -12.46
CA THR A 26 -5.91 -35.28 -11.10
C THR A 26 -5.56 -33.90 -10.58
N VAL A 27 -6.55 -33.03 -10.38
CA VAL A 27 -6.39 -31.70 -9.80
C VAL A 27 -6.13 -31.86 -8.30
N LEU A 28 -4.85 -31.85 -7.89
CA LEU A 28 -4.47 -31.53 -6.54
C LEU A 28 -4.71 -30.03 -6.31
N SER A 29 -5.54 -29.69 -5.35
CA SER A 29 -5.70 -28.31 -4.87
C SER A 29 -4.38 -27.87 -4.21
N LEU A 30 -3.47 -27.30 -4.99
CA LEU A 30 -2.26 -26.69 -4.47
C LEU A 30 -2.66 -25.45 -3.64
N SER A 31 -2.30 -25.43 -2.36
CA SER A 31 -2.38 -24.25 -1.51
C SER A 31 -1.61 -23.06 -2.12
N ALA A 32 -1.92 -21.83 -1.72
CA ALA A 32 -1.19 -20.63 -2.21
C ALA A 32 0.34 -20.77 -2.01
N LEU A 33 0.77 -21.37 -0.90
CA LEU A 33 2.17 -21.75 -0.64
C LEU A 33 2.72 -22.70 -1.73
N GLY A 34 1.98 -23.74 -2.10
CA GLY A 34 2.41 -24.67 -3.13
C GLY A 34 2.54 -24.05 -4.53
N ARG A 35 1.81 -22.98 -4.81
CA ARG A 35 1.94 -22.25 -6.09
C ARG A 35 3.17 -21.37 -6.12
N LEU A 36 3.49 -20.67 -5.03
CA LEU A 36 4.71 -19.89 -4.92
C LEU A 36 5.95 -20.79 -4.86
N ASP A 37 5.91 -21.87 -4.06
CA ASP A 37 6.99 -22.87 -3.99
C ASP A 37 7.21 -23.57 -5.33
N ALA A 38 6.14 -23.89 -6.09
CA ALA A 38 6.26 -24.45 -7.43
C ALA A 38 6.84 -23.44 -8.43
N ARG A 39 6.53 -22.14 -8.28
CA ARG A 39 7.10 -21.07 -9.10
C ARG A 39 8.57 -20.81 -8.78
N LEU A 40 8.93 -20.75 -7.49
CA LEU A 40 10.32 -20.64 -7.02
C LEU A 40 11.16 -21.85 -7.45
N ALA A 41 10.60 -23.08 -7.38
CA ALA A 41 11.26 -24.29 -7.84
C ALA A 41 11.45 -24.33 -9.37
N LEU A 42 10.51 -23.79 -10.15
CA LEU A 42 10.62 -23.65 -11.60
C LEU A 42 11.69 -22.61 -11.99
N ALA A 43 11.81 -21.52 -11.25
CA ALA A 43 12.84 -20.51 -11.44
C ALA A 43 14.24 -21.07 -11.11
N ALA A 44 14.37 -21.79 -9.99
CA ALA A 44 15.61 -22.49 -9.62
C ALA A 44 16.05 -23.55 -10.65
N SER A 45 15.14 -24.07 -11.47
CA SER A 45 15.43 -25.04 -12.53
C SER A 45 16.06 -24.44 -13.81
N GLY A 46 16.28 -23.12 -13.84
CA GLY A 46 17.00 -22.42 -14.93
C GLY A 46 16.25 -22.37 -16.26
N ARG A 47 14.93 -22.59 -16.28
CA ARG A 47 14.12 -22.60 -17.50
C ARG A 47 13.50 -21.26 -17.88
N ASP A 48 13.54 -20.25 -17.01
CA ASP A 48 13.10 -18.89 -17.37
C ASP A 48 14.30 -17.94 -17.44
N ARG A 49 14.94 -17.88 -18.61
CA ARG A 49 16.01 -16.93 -18.91
C ARG A 49 15.48 -15.60 -19.44
N ARG A 50 14.32 -15.16 -19.02
CA ARG A 50 13.87 -13.79 -19.26
C ARG A 50 14.45 -12.95 -18.14
N GLY A 51 15.68 -12.47 -18.37
CA GLY A 51 16.47 -11.76 -17.41
C GLY A 51 15.81 -10.48 -16.92
N ASN A 52 16.20 -10.07 -15.73
CA ASN A 52 16.06 -8.78 -15.08
C ASN A 52 14.98 -7.82 -15.60
N GLY A 53 13.70 -8.07 -15.24
CA GLY A 53 12.60 -7.12 -15.45
C GLY A 53 12.21 -6.91 -16.93
N TYR A 54 12.04 -5.64 -17.29
CA TYR A 54 11.61 -5.20 -18.63
C TYR A 54 12.74 -4.57 -19.45
N GLY A 55 13.99 -4.68 -19.00
CA GLY A 55 15.15 -4.10 -19.66
C GLY A 55 15.52 -2.69 -19.16
N PRO A 56 16.48 -2.03 -19.82
CA PRO A 56 17.02 -0.75 -19.37
C PRO A 56 15.97 0.36 -19.31
N LEU A 57 16.06 1.20 -18.29
CA LEU A 57 15.22 2.39 -18.13
C LEU A 57 15.73 3.54 -19.00
N VAL A 58 14.80 4.31 -19.51
CA VAL A 58 15.09 5.57 -20.24
C VAL A 58 14.18 6.68 -19.74
N PRO A 59 14.64 7.96 -19.76
CA PRO A 59 13.78 9.09 -19.46
C PRO A 59 12.58 9.17 -20.42
N VAL A 60 11.36 9.28 -19.87
CA VAL A 60 10.11 9.34 -20.64
C VAL A 60 9.33 10.59 -20.26
N THR A 61 8.86 11.36 -21.23
CA THR A 61 7.94 12.49 -21.01
C THR A 61 6.50 12.01 -20.90
N PRO A 62 5.63 12.71 -20.16
CA PRO A 62 4.22 12.34 -20.07
C PRO A 62 3.54 12.41 -21.45
N SER A 63 2.78 11.39 -21.81
CA SER A 63 2.07 11.31 -23.11
C SER A 63 0.90 12.30 -23.24
N ASN A 64 0.50 12.95 -22.13
CA ASN A 64 -0.54 13.98 -22.07
C ASN A 64 0.01 15.38 -21.76
N GLY A 65 1.19 15.73 -22.27
CA GLY A 65 1.80 17.05 -22.03
C GLY A 65 0.88 18.22 -22.38
N GLY A 66 0.03 18.09 -23.41
CA GLY A 66 -0.96 19.12 -23.75
C GLY A 66 -1.97 19.37 -22.61
N ASP A 67 -2.48 18.33 -21.98
CA ASP A 67 -3.43 18.42 -20.85
C ASP A 67 -2.75 19.03 -19.63
N ILE A 68 -1.51 18.63 -19.34
CA ILE A 68 -0.69 19.15 -18.25
C ILE A 68 -0.42 20.66 -18.43
N ALA A 69 -0.05 21.08 -19.63
CA ALA A 69 0.17 22.49 -19.94
C ALA A 69 -1.14 23.31 -19.82
N ALA A 70 -2.27 22.75 -20.30
CA ALA A 70 -3.58 23.40 -20.18
C ALA A 70 -4.05 23.52 -18.72
N ALA A 71 -3.66 22.55 -17.86
CA ALA A 71 -3.88 22.61 -16.41
C ALA A 71 -2.97 23.60 -15.68
N GLY A 72 -2.10 24.32 -16.40
CA GLY A 72 -1.22 25.37 -15.87
C GLY A 72 0.16 24.90 -15.43
N PHE A 73 0.64 23.74 -15.93
CA PHE A 73 1.97 23.18 -15.60
C PHE A 73 2.83 22.99 -16.87
N PRO A 74 3.12 24.07 -17.65
CA PRO A 74 3.83 23.94 -18.93
C PRO A 74 5.24 23.34 -18.79
N ASP A 75 5.94 23.58 -17.68
CA ASP A 75 7.27 23.04 -17.43
C ASP A 75 7.27 21.53 -17.27
N LEU A 76 6.24 20.95 -16.63
CA LEU A 76 6.07 19.51 -16.46
C LEU A 76 5.65 18.82 -17.77
N ALA A 77 4.99 19.52 -18.66
CA ALA A 77 4.46 18.99 -19.91
C ALA A 77 5.52 18.36 -20.82
N ALA A 78 6.74 18.91 -20.80
CA ALA A 78 7.88 18.45 -21.60
C ALA A 78 9.00 17.84 -20.76
N PHE A 79 8.87 17.83 -19.43
CA PHE A 79 9.88 17.26 -18.55
C PHE A 79 9.71 15.74 -18.44
N PRO A 80 10.77 14.95 -18.60
CA PRO A 80 10.69 13.49 -18.42
C PRO A 80 10.67 13.15 -16.93
N ILE A 81 9.49 13.17 -16.33
CA ILE A 81 9.25 13.01 -14.88
C ILE A 81 9.67 11.62 -14.40
N LEU A 82 9.49 10.58 -15.24
CA LEU A 82 9.87 9.21 -14.93
C LEU A 82 10.95 8.70 -15.90
N ALA A 83 11.80 7.79 -15.40
CA ALA A 83 12.49 6.83 -16.26
C ALA A 83 11.74 5.51 -16.20
N LEU A 84 11.47 4.90 -17.37
CA LEU A 84 10.71 3.66 -17.52
C LEU A 84 11.40 2.72 -18.52
N PRO A 85 11.11 1.40 -18.50
CA PRO A 85 11.59 0.49 -19.53
C PRO A 85 11.05 0.84 -20.92
N HIS A 86 11.81 0.50 -21.95
CA HIS A 86 11.40 0.76 -23.33
C HIS A 86 10.01 0.19 -23.65
N GLY A 87 9.16 0.99 -24.28
CA GLY A 87 7.78 0.62 -24.65
C GLY A 87 6.73 0.89 -23.56
N PHE A 88 7.16 1.33 -22.37
CA PHE A 88 6.25 1.85 -21.38
C PHE A 88 6.05 3.35 -21.54
N HIS A 89 4.82 3.80 -21.28
CA HIS A 89 4.39 5.19 -21.37
C HIS A 89 3.56 5.53 -20.13
N TYR A 90 3.46 6.81 -19.80
CA TYR A 90 2.60 7.24 -18.70
C TYR A 90 1.86 8.53 -19.02
N ARG A 91 0.79 8.78 -18.28
CA ARG A 91 0.07 10.06 -18.19
C ARG A 91 0.11 10.51 -16.73
N ALA A 92 0.21 11.82 -16.52
CA ALA A 92 0.21 12.44 -15.21
C ALA A 92 -1.05 13.30 -15.03
N PHE A 93 -1.67 13.23 -13.86
CA PHE A 93 -2.90 13.95 -13.54
C PHE A 93 -3.01 14.20 -12.02
N SER A 94 -4.02 14.96 -11.61
CA SER A 94 -4.26 15.36 -10.20
C SER A 94 -2.96 15.89 -9.57
N ILE A 95 -2.42 16.95 -10.18
CA ILE A 95 -1.10 17.54 -9.85
C ILE A 95 -1.25 18.53 -8.71
N ILE A 96 -0.40 18.47 -7.69
CA ILE A 96 -0.38 19.42 -6.55
C ILE A 96 -0.31 20.87 -7.05
N GLY A 97 -1.23 21.72 -6.56
CA GLY A 97 -1.41 23.10 -6.99
C GLY A 97 -2.38 23.25 -8.15
N GLY A 98 -3.00 22.17 -8.63
CA GLY A 98 -4.18 22.16 -9.49
C GLY A 98 -5.48 22.28 -8.69
N VAL A 99 -6.60 22.02 -9.39
CA VAL A 99 -7.95 22.07 -8.82
C VAL A 99 -8.67 20.78 -9.17
N LEU A 100 -9.32 20.16 -8.18
CA LEU A 100 -10.18 18.99 -8.36
C LEU A 100 -11.48 19.37 -9.08
N SER A 101 -12.18 18.39 -9.61
CA SER A 101 -13.46 18.58 -10.30
C SER A 101 -14.57 19.14 -9.40
N ASP A 102 -14.46 18.93 -8.08
CA ASP A 102 -15.37 19.51 -7.08
C ASP A 102 -15.04 20.95 -6.69
N GLY A 103 -13.98 21.53 -7.29
CA GLY A 103 -13.53 22.92 -7.05
C GLY A 103 -12.58 23.08 -5.87
N ASN A 104 -12.29 22.04 -5.11
CA ASN A 104 -11.27 22.07 -4.06
C ASN A 104 -9.84 22.07 -4.69
N PRO A 105 -8.82 22.59 -4.00
CA PRO A 105 -7.45 22.40 -4.46
C PRO A 105 -7.08 20.92 -4.44
N VAL A 106 -6.22 20.48 -5.36
CA VAL A 106 -5.57 19.18 -5.26
C VAL A 106 -4.74 19.14 -3.99
N PRO A 107 -5.04 18.24 -3.03
CA PRO A 107 -4.31 18.18 -1.77
C PRO A 107 -2.84 17.79 -1.97
N VAL A 108 -2.02 18.02 -0.94
CA VAL A 108 -0.60 17.63 -0.90
C VAL A 108 -0.42 16.20 -0.40
N ASN A 109 0.80 15.66 -0.55
CA ASN A 109 1.25 14.40 0.03
C ASN A 109 0.36 13.23 -0.43
N HIS A 110 0.46 12.90 -1.71
CA HIS A 110 -0.28 11.82 -2.35
C HIS A 110 0.28 10.46 -1.94
N ASP A 111 -0.47 9.69 -1.17
CA ASP A 111 0.00 8.46 -0.57
C ASP A 111 -0.78 7.23 -1.02
N GLY A 112 -0.97 6.25 -0.12
CA GLY A 112 -1.60 4.96 -0.40
C GLY A 112 -2.87 5.06 -1.23
N MET A 113 -3.03 4.12 -2.15
CA MET A 113 -4.10 4.15 -3.13
C MET A 113 -4.49 2.73 -3.56
N ALA A 114 -5.76 2.54 -3.89
CA ALA A 114 -6.19 1.34 -4.60
C ALA A 114 -7.07 1.66 -5.80
N ALA A 115 -7.11 0.71 -6.73
CA ALA A 115 -7.88 0.77 -7.95
C ALA A 115 -9.05 -0.23 -7.90
N PHE A 116 -10.24 0.26 -8.13
CA PHE A 116 -11.49 -0.49 -8.11
C PHE A 116 -12.18 -0.43 -9.47
N ALA A 117 -12.98 -1.45 -9.78
CA ALA A 117 -13.94 -1.33 -10.87
C ALA A 117 -14.96 -0.26 -10.49
N HIS A 118 -15.23 0.68 -11.40
CA HIS A 118 -16.24 1.71 -11.15
C HIS A 118 -17.63 1.06 -10.97
N PRO A 119 -18.46 1.50 -10.01
CA PRO A 119 -19.74 0.86 -9.69
C PRO A 119 -20.71 0.76 -10.87
N THR A 120 -20.66 1.71 -11.81
CA THR A 120 -21.63 1.82 -12.91
C THR A 120 -21.01 1.89 -14.30
N GLU A 121 -19.74 2.23 -14.46
CA GLU A 121 -19.06 2.46 -15.75
C GLU A 121 -17.95 1.44 -16.01
N LEU A 122 -18.14 0.56 -17.00
CA LEU A 122 -17.28 -0.61 -17.23
C LEU A 122 -15.83 -0.29 -17.62
N GLU A 123 -15.57 0.84 -18.28
CA GLU A 123 -14.22 1.21 -18.75
C GLU A 123 -13.54 2.23 -17.82
N VAL A 124 -14.22 2.60 -16.74
CA VAL A 124 -13.70 3.53 -15.74
C VAL A 124 -13.15 2.75 -14.55
N VAL A 125 -11.99 3.17 -14.08
CA VAL A 125 -11.34 2.71 -12.85
C VAL A 125 -11.55 3.79 -11.81
N ARG A 126 -12.11 3.43 -10.66
CA ARG A 126 -12.18 4.31 -9.50
C ARG A 126 -10.95 4.11 -8.64
N LEU A 127 -10.17 5.17 -8.46
CA LEU A 127 -9.04 5.21 -7.52
C LEU A 127 -9.50 5.91 -6.25
N ILE A 128 -9.08 5.43 -5.09
CA ILE A 128 -9.20 6.17 -3.83
C ILE A 128 -7.80 6.34 -3.29
N ARG A 129 -7.37 7.61 -3.16
CA ARG A 129 -6.02 8.02 -2.79
C ARG A 129 -6.02 8.74 -1.45
N ASN A 130 -5.11 8.34 -0.58
CA ASN A 130 -4.84 8.98 0.69
C ASN A 130 -4.06 10.29 0.52
N GLN A 131 -4.17 11.13 1.55
CA GLN A 131 -3.40 12.37 1.68
C GLN A 131 -2.74 12.36 3.07
N GLU A 132 -1.47 12.05 3.10
CA GLU A 132 -0.70 12.00 4.34
C GLU A 132 -0.33 13.41 4.81
N ASP A 133 -1.32 14.18 5.18
CA ASP A 133 -1.14 15.57 5.59
C ASP A 133 -0.75 15.64 7.07
N ARG A 134 0.52 15.95 7.34
CA ARG A 134 1.10 16.11 8.68
C ARG A 134 1.02 17.56 9.20
N SER A 135 0.16 18.38 8.64
CA SER A 135 -0.01 19.79 9.03
C SER A 135 -0.52 19.93 10.46
N ALA A 136 -0.21 21.07 11.09
CA ALA A 136 -0.70 21.39 12.43
C ALA A 136 -2.24 21.54 12.48
N PRO A 137 -2.87 21.41 13.66
CA PRO A 137 -4.33 21.50 13.83
C PRO A 137 -4.94 22.73 13.15
N GLY A 138 -5.98 22.49 12.34
CA GLY A 138 -6.67 23.53 11.57
C GLY A 138 -5.97 23.96 10.27
N LEU A 139 -4.74 23.50 10.03
CA LEU A 139 -4.03 23.64 8.77
C LEU A 139 -4.14 22.34 7.96
N GLY A 140 -3.68 22.35 6.70
CA GLY A 140 -3.67 21.19 5.82
C GLY A 140 -4.56 21.37 4.60
N SER A 141 -4.56 20.38 3.73
CA SER A 141 -4.92 20.54 2.32
C SER A 141 -6.22 19.85 1.91
N VAL A 142 -6.72 18.87 2.65
CA VAL A 142 -7.99 18.20 2.33
C VAL A 142 -9.15 19.04 2.87
N LEU A 143 -9.79 19.74 1.95
CA LEU A 143 -10.92 20.60 2.26
C LEU A 143 -12.24 19.85 1.98
N GLY A 144 -13.29 20.23 2.68
CA GLY A 144 -14.62 19.64 2.54
C GLY A 144 -15.57 20.20 3.59
N PRO A 145 -16.86 19.79 3.57
CA PRO A 145 -17.85 20.26 4.53
C PRO A 145 -17.42 20.05 5.97
N ALA A 146 -17.73 21.01 6.85
CA ALA A 146 -17.31 20.92 8.25
C ALA A 146 -18.06 19.80 9.01
N GLU A 147 -19.30 19.54 8.64
CA GLU A 147 -20.17 18.54 9.23
C GLU A 147 -19.75 17.09 8.95
N THR A 148 -18.98 16.86 7.89
CA THR A 148 -18.49 15.52 7.52
C THR A 148 -17.16 15.16 8.18
N ARG A 149 -16.47 16.11 8.81
CA ARG A 149 -15.17 15.89 9.43
C ARG A 149 -15.27 15.00 10.66
N TYR A 150 -14.29 14.12 10.83
CA TYR A 150 -14.07 13.41 12.07
C TYR A 150 -13.62 14.38 13.16
N ASP A 151 -12.49 15.04 12.95
CA ASP A 151 -12.00 16.12 13.80
C ASP A 151 -12.22 17.49 13.12
N PRO A 152 -12.86 18.46 13.78
CA PRO A 152 -13.00 19.81 13.25
C PRO A 152 -11.67 20.47 12.87
N LEU A 153 -10.55 20.06 13.50
CA LEU A 153 -9.20 20.56 13.26
C LEU A 153 -8.42 19.72 12.24
N GLY A 154 -8.88 18.51 11.92
CA GLY A 154 -8.26 17.64 10.92
C GLY A 154 -8.44 18.17 9.49
N ARG A 155 -7.41 18.03 8.67
CA ARG A 155 -7.37 18.42 7.25
C ARG A 155 -6.69 17.37 6.36
N GLY A 156 -6.53 16.16 6.85
CA GLY A 156 -6.23 14.96 6.07
C GLY A 156 -7.51 14.33 5.53
N GLY A 157 -7.37 13.25 4.79
CA GLY A 157 -8.48 12.50 4.18
C GLY A 157 -8.14 11.85 2.85
N ASN A 158 -9.16 11.71 2.00
CA ASN A 158 -9.04 10.99 0.72
C ASN A 158 -9.60 11.79 -0.45
N VAL A 159 -9.03 11.52 -1.62
CA VAL A 159 -9.56 11.94 -2.92
C VAL A 159 -9.93 10.70 -3.72
N THR A 160 -11.14 10.68 -4.27
CA THR A 160 -11.56 9.71 -5.29
C THR A 160 -11.26 10.27 -6.67
N LEU A 161 -10.71 9.43 -7.57
CA LEU A 161 -10.36 9.79 -8.94
C LEU A 161 -10.94 8.73 -9.87
N ASP A 162 -11.76 9.13 -10.83
CA ASP A 162 -12.30 8.24 -11.85
C ASP A 162 -11.50 8.39 -13.13
N TYR A 163 -10.90 7.30 -13.60
CA TYR A 163 -10.00 7.26 -14.76
C TYR A 163 -10.55 6.34 -15.85
N ASP A 164 -10.79 6.87 -17.05
CA ASP A 164 -11.20 6.09 -18.23
C ASP A 164 -9.97 5.40 -18.86
N GLU A 165 -9.86 4.08 -18.72
CA GLU A 165 -8.74 3.32 -19.29
C GLU A 165 -8.74 3.29 -20.82
N ARG A 166 -9.88 3.42 -21.48
CA ARG A 166 -9.97 3.43 -22.94
C ARG A 166 -9.54 4.74 -23.55
N ARG A 167 -9.93 5.87 -22.90
CA ARG A 167 -9.56 7.22 -23.32
C ARG A 167 -8.21 7.66 -22.75
N HIS A 168 -7.69 6.88 -21.81
CA HIS A 168 -6.49 7.20 -21.05
C HIS A 168 -6.54 8.58 -20.40
N GLY A 169 -7.59 8.87 -19.63
CA GLY A 169 -7.77 10.18 -19.04
C GLY A 169 -8.58 10.22 -17.76
N LEU A 170 -8.28 11.21 -16.92
CA LEU A 170 -9.07 11.52 -15.74
C LEU A 170 -10.46 12.00 -16.20
N VAL A 171 -11.51 11.44 -15.61
CA VAL A 171 -12.91 11.81 -15.84
C VAL A 171 -13.35 12.85 -14.83
N GLN A 172 -13.10 12.57 -13.55
CA GLN A 172 -13.38 13.45 -12.41
C GLN A 172 -12.50 13.09 -11.23
N ASP A 173 -12.33 14.04 -10.31
CA ASP A 173 -11.72 13.81 -8.99
C ASP A 173 -12.39 14.73 -7.95
N TYR A 174 -12.51 14.23 -6.71
CA TYR A 174 -13.22 14.94 -5.65
C TYR A 174 -12.80 14.40 -4.27
N VAL A 175 -12.99 15.23 -3.23
CA VAL A 175 -12.76 14.81 -1.84
C VAL A 175 -13.81 13.78 -1.44
N SER A 176 -13.39 12.63 -0.92
CA SER A 176 -14.27 11.50 -0.54
C SER A 176 -14.23 11.15 0.95
N LEU A 177 -13.26 11.66 1.71
CA LEU A 177 -13.22 11.64 3.18
C LEU A 177 -12.47 12.87 3.66
N ASN A 178 -12.86 13.46 4.79
CA ASN A 178 -12.17 14.60 5.37
C ASN A 178 -12.21 14.61 6.91
N GLY A 179 -11.32 15.41 7.50
CA GLY A 179 -11.25 15.60 8.96
C GLY A 179 -10.45 14.54 9.69
N THR A 180 -9.77 13.66 9.00
CA THR A 180 -8.71 12.80 9.53
C THR A 180 -7.36 13.50 9.44
N ILE A 181 -6.28 12.86 9.85
CA ILE A 181 -4.90 13.35 9.72
C ILE A 181 -3.95 12.20 9.39
N VAL A 182 -2.85 12.50 8.70
CA VAL A 182 -1.78 11.54 8.41
C VAL A 182 -2.36 10.23 7.83
N ASN A 183 -3.17 10.35 6.77
CA ASN A 183 -3.69 9.19 6.07
C ASN A 183 -2.59 8.64 5.16
N CYS A 184 -1.84 7.64 5.64
CA CYS A 184 -0.71 7.05 4.97
C CYS A 184 -1.18 6.02 3.94
N ALA A 185 -1.18 4.74 4.26
CA ALA A 185 -1.68 3.72 3.36
C ALA A 185 -3.07 3.17 3.78
N GLY A 186 -3.35 1.94 3.44
CA GLY A 186 -4.65 1.33 3.70
C GLY A 186 -4.83 0.01 2.98
N GLY A 187 -6.08 -0.37 2.68
CA GLY A 187 -6.36 -1.62 1.96
C GLY A 187 -7.78 -1.73 1.41
N ILE A 188 -7.95 -2.68 0.50
CA ILE A 188 -9.24 -2.99 -0.11
C ILE A 188 -10.13 -3.72 0.90
N GLY A 189 -11.24 -3.11 1.30
CA GLY A 189 -12.22 -3.68 2.22
C GLY A 189 -12.86 -4.97 1.70
N PHE A 190 -13.52 -5.71 2.60
CA PHE A 190 -14.16 -6.98 2.27
C PHE A 190 -15.18 -6.83 1.14
N GLY A 191 -15.14 -7.74 0.17
CA GLY A 191 -15.98 -7.68 -1.03
C GLY A 191 -15.67 -6.51 -1.96
N SER A 192 -14.56 -5.81 -1.77
CA SER A 192 -14.18 -4.61 -2.54
C SER A 192 -15.23 -3.51 -2.51
N GLN A 193 -15.89 -3.29 -1.36
CA GLN A 193 -16.96 -2.30 -1.21
C GLN A 193 -16.47 -0.93 -0.69
N ALA A 194 -15.25 -0.88 -0.16
CA ALA A 194 -14.65 0.33 0.41
C ALA A 194 -13.12 0.28 0.31
N TRP A 195 -12.51 1.44 0.38
CA TRP A 195 -11.12 1.61 0.78
C TRP A 195 -11.05 1.81 2.29
N LEU A 196 -10.17 1.07 2.97
CA LEU A 196 -9.86 1.29 4.37
C LEU A 196 -8.62 2.17 4.47
N THR A 197 -8.77 3.40 4.92
CA THR A 197 -7.69 4.37 5.06
C THR A 197 -7.16 4.40 6.49
N CYS A 198 -5.86 4.50 6.65
CA CYS A 198 -5.15 4.38 7.91
C CYS A 198 -4.59 5.73 8.36
N GLU A 199 -4.76 6.10 9.64
CA GLU A 199 -4.06 7.22 10.25
C GLU A 199 -2.74 6.73 10.88
N GLU A 200 -1.61 7.11 10.31
CA GLU A 200 -0.27 6.78 10.82
C GLU A 200 0.15 7.76 11.92
N THR A 201 -0.60 7.79 12.98
CA THR A 201 -0.34 8.67 14.13
C THR A 201 -1.06 8.16 15.37
N THR A 202 -0.63 8.61 16.56
CA THR A 202 -1.37 8.44 17.83
C THR A 202 -1.69 9.77 18.47
N ALA A 203 -1.75 10.84 17.67
CA ALA A 203 -2.02 12.20 18.15
C ALA A 203 -3.31 12.24 18.97
N GLY A 204 -3.31 13.06 20.00
CA GLY A 204 -4.41 13.13 20.97
C GLY A 204 -4.86 14.55 21.28
N THR A 205 -5.82 14.64 22.19
CA THR A 205 -6.39 15.91 22.66
C THR A 205 -5.73 16.33 23.98
N PRO A 206 -5.23 17.58 24.15
CA PRO A 206 -4.93 18.54 23.09
C PRO A 206 -3.67 18.13 22.27
N PRO A 207 -3.33 18.75 21.13
CA PRO A 207 -3.95 19.93 20.53
C PRO A 207 -5.11 19.66 19.56
N TRP A 208 -5.37 18.39 19.21
CA TRP A 208 -6.46 17.99 18.34
C TRP A 208 -7.82 18.01 19.06
N GLY A 209 -8.91 18.07 18.30
CA GLY A 209 -10.27 18.03 18.83
C GLY A 209 -10.75 16.62 19.16
N GLN A 210 -10.15 15.61 18.53
CA GLN A 210 -10.42 14.18 18.72
C GLN A 210 -9.11 13.41 18.89
N PRO A 211 -9.11 12.21 19.51
CA PRO A 211 -7.97 11.30 19.42
C PRO A 211 -7.87 10.69 18.02
N HIS A 212 -6.65 10.50 17.53
CA HIS A 212 -6.32 9.92 16.23
C HIS A 212 -5.55 8.61 16.35
N GLY A 213 -5.31 7.95 15.23
CA GLY A 213 -4.65 6.65 15.13
C GLY A 213 -5.64 5.52 14.85
N TYR A 214 -6.55 5.74 13.92
CA TYR A 214 -7.60 4.78 13.59
C TYR A 214 -7.66 4.49 12.08
N VAL A 215 -8.37 3.42 11.76
CA VAL A 215 -8.80 3.09 10.39
C VAL A 215 -10.19 3.66 10.16
N PHE A 216 -10.43 4.15 8.95
CA PHE A 216 -11.73 4.63 8.47
C PHE A 216 -12.09 3.94 7.16
N ALA A 217 -13.39 3.77 6.90
CA ALA A 217 -13.88 3.23 5.64
C ALA A 217 -14.34 4.36 4.70
N VAL A 218 -13.89 4.30 3.44
CA VAL A 218 -14.32 5.17 2.35
C VAL A 218 -15.11 4.30 1.36
N PRO A 219 -16.47 4.36 1.37
CA PRO A 219 -17.29 3.55 0.49
C PRO A 219 -17.08 3.89 -0.99
N LEU A 220 -17.13 2.90 -1.87
CA LEU A 220 -16.95 3.10 -3.32
C LEU A 220 -18.11 3.82 -4.01
N ASN A 221 -19.27 3.82 -3.41
CA ASN A 221 -20.48 4.41 -3.98
C ASN A 221 -20.72 5.87 -3.59
N VAL A 222 -19.73 6.52 -2.95
CA VAL A 222 -19.79 7.97 -2.66
C VAL A 222 -19.52 8.74 -3.92
N GLU A 223 -20.46 9.59 -4.30
CA GLU A 223 -20.36 10.48 -5.47
C GLU A 223 -20.03 11.93 -5.05
N PRO A 224 -19.63 12.81 -5.99
CA PRO A 224 -19.32 14.19 -5.67
C PRO A 224 -20.45 14.89 -4.89
N GLY A 225 -20.13 15.49 -3.74
CA GLY A 225 -21.08 16.17 -2.87
C GLY A 225 -21.86 15.27 -1.91
N GLU A 226 -21.59 13.97 -1.90
CA GLU A 226 -22.27 12.99 -1.02
C GLU A 226 -21.38 12.54 0.17
N LEU A 227 -20.39 13.34 0.55
CA LEU A 227 -19.51 13.01 1.68
C LEU A 227 -20.32 12.66 2.93
N GLN A 228 -19.99 11.52 3.52
CA GLN A 228 -20.53 11.11 4.81
C GLN A 228 -19.56 11.50 5.93
N LYS A 229 -20.07 11.56 7.16
CA LYS A 229 -19.24 11.82 8.31
C LYS A 229 -18.25 10.67 8.49
N ALA A 230 -16.97 10.99 8.59
CA ALA A 230 -15.93 10.01 8.89
C ALA A 230 -16.11 9.45 10.31
N VAL A 231 -16.11 8.11 10.44
CA VAL A 231 -16.30 7.38 11.70
C VAL A 231 -15.12 6.42 11.90
N PRO A 232 -14.37 6.54 13.02
CA PRO A 232 -13.23 5.66 13.31
C PRO A 232 -13.68 4.26 13.68
N ILE A 233 -12.98 3.23 13.20
CA ILE A 233 -13.20 1.83 13.57
C ILE A 233 -12.31 1.50 14.78
N LYS A 234 -12.74 1.94 15.95
CA LYS A 234 -11.95 1.91 17.20
C LYS A 234 -11.55 0.51 17.66
N SER A 235 -12.38 -0.47 17.38
CA SER A 235 -12.10 -1.89 17.70
C SER A 235 -10.93 -2.48 16.93
N MET A 236 -10.49 -1.86 15.83
CA MET A 236 -9.28 -2.24 15.08
C MET A 236 -7.98 -1.77 15.73
N GLY A 237 -8.05 -1.04 16.83
CA GLY A 237 -6.92 -0.54 17.58
C GLY A 237 -6.66 0.95 17.40
N ARG A 238 -5.93 1.52 18.38
CA ARG A 238 -5.40 2.86 18.32
C ARG A 238 -3.87 2.81 18.35
N PHE A 239 -3.25 2.93 17.20
CA PHE A 239 -1.80 2.97 16.99
C PHE A 239 -1.49 3.72 15.68
N ALA A 240 -0.24 3.91 15.34
CA ALA A 240 0.14 4.45 14.05
C ALA A 240 -0.13 3.39 12.97
N HIS A 241 -1.36 3.41 12.43
CA HIS A 241 -1.77 2.49 11.37
C HIS A 241 -1.13 2.89 10.07
N GLU A 242 -0.36 1.96 9.51
CA GLU A 242 0.23 2.16 8.19
C GLU A 242 -0.71 1.62 7.10
N ALA A 243 -0.89 0.31 7.05
CA ALA A 243 -1.71 -0.31 6.03
C ALA A 243 -2.58 -1.45 6.58
N VAL A 244 -3.53 -1.90 5.75
CA VAL A 244 -4.33 -3.09 6.04
C VAL A 244 -4.40 -4.01 4.83
N GLY A 245 -4.39 -5.33 5.08
CA GLY A 245 -4.69 -6.35 4.10
C GLY A 245 -5.93 -7.14 4.54
N VAL A 246 -6.98 -7.12 3.73
CA VAL A 246 -8.22 -7.84 4.07
C VAL A 246 -8.27 -9.17 3.35
N ASP A 247 -8.37 -10.25 4.10
CA ASP A 247 -8.61 -11.57 3.53
C ASP A 247 -10.02 -11.62 2.90
N GLN A 248 -10.05 -11.67 1.59
CA GLN A 248 -11.30 -11.63 0.83
C GLN A 248 -12.10 -12.94 0.88
N ASP A 249 -11.55 -14.00 1.49
CA ASP A 249 -12.27 -15.26 1.70
C ASP A 249 -12.96 -15.30 3.08
N THR A 250 -12.39 -14.62 4.10
CA THR A 250 -12.85 -14.69 5.50
C THR A 250 -13.30 -13.36 6.08
N GLY A 251 -12.87 -12.24 5.51
CA GLY A 251 -13.11 -10.89 6.03
C GLY A 251 -12.20 -10.49 7.20
N VAL A 252 -11.23 -11.32 7.58
CA VAL A 252 -10.22 -10.97 8.58
C VAL A 252 -9.36 -9.83 8.05
N VAL A 253 -9.15 -8.80 8.87
CA VAL A 253 -8.32 -7.64 8.52
C VAL A 253 -6.97 -7.78 9.21
N TYR A 254 -5.89 -7.71 8.44
CA TYR A 254 -4.52 -7.70 8.94
C TYR A 254 -3.97 -6.28 8.86
N LEU A 255 -3.20 -5.86 9.89
CA LEU A 255 -2.80 -4.46 10.05
C LEU A 255 -1.31 -4.37 10.37
N THR A 256 -0.66 -3.39 9.79
CA THR A 256 0.72 -3.00 10.08
C THR A 256 0.76 -1.75 10.94
N GLU A 257 1.77 -1.67 11.85
CA GLU A 257 2.04 -0.51 12.68
C GLU A 257 3.40 0.07 12.29
N ASP A 258 3.46 1.34 11.88
CA ASP A 258 4.73 2.09 11.93
C ASP A 258 4.79 2.95 13.19
N ALA A 259 5.44 2.42 14.19
CA ALA A 259 5.66 3.15 15.44
C ALA A 259 6.86 4.11 15.37
N GLY A 260 7.51 4.21 14.20
CA GLY A 260 8.77 4.93 14.04
C GLY A 260 9.96 4.19 14.65
N SER A 261 11.15 4.68 14.36
CA SER A 261 12.42 4.06 14.75
C SER A 261 12.56 3.94 16.27
N GLY A 262 13.05 2.77 16.72
CA GLY A 262 13.47 2.54 18.08
C GLY A 262 12.42 2.14 19.10
N VAL A 263 11.17 1.93 18.69
CA VAL A 263 10.10 1.55 19.63
C VAL A 263 9.47 0.20 19.37
N GLY A 264 9.72 -0.39 18.21
CA GLY A 264 9.17 -1.66 17.77
C GLY A 264 7.73 -1.56 17.29
N SER A 265 7.45 -2.25 16.18
CA SER A 265 6.19 -2.29 15.47
C SER A 265 5.57 -3.67 15.56
N GLY A 266 4.23 -3.74 15.62
CA GLY A 266 3.45 -4.96 15.66
C GLY A 266 2.78 -5.28 14.33
N PHE A 267 2.59 -6.57 14.05
CA PHE A 267 1.69 -7.05 13.03
C PHE A 267 0.44 -7.61 13.70
N TYR A 268 -0.73 -7.10 13.30
CA TYR A 268 -1.98 -7.43 13.96
C TYR A 268 -2.97 -8.10 13.03
N ARG A 269 -4.00 -8.73 13.61
CA ARG A 269 -5.23 -9.07 12.91
C ARG A 269 -6.45 -8.64 13.70
N TYR A 270 -7.46 -8.21 12.98
CA TYR A 270 -8.78 -7.91 13.50
C TYR A 270 -9.78 -8.94 12.98
N LEU A 271 -10.49 -9.57 13.90
CA LEU A 271 -11.56 -10.53 13.63
C LEU A 271 -12.89 -9.80 13.79
N PRO A 272 -13.49 -9.29 12.70
CA PRO A 272 -14.75 -8.56 12.80
C PRO A 272 -15.91 -9.46 13.19
N ASP A 273 -16.86 -8.92 13.96
CA ASP A 273 -18.11 -9.62 14.25
C ASP A 273 -19.00 -9.71 12.99
N ASP A 274 -18.90 -8.71 12.09
CA ASP A 274 -19.48 -8.70 10.75
C ASP A 274 -18.47 -8.11 9.76
N PRO A 275 -17.93 -8.89 8.81
CA PRO A 275 -17.00 -8.38 7.78
C PRO A 275 -17.58 -7.29 6.87
N ALA A 276 -18.90 -7.22 6.74
CA ALA A 276 -19.57 -6.19 5.95
C ALA A 276 -19.84 -4.90 6.73
N ASP A 277 -19.77 -4.96 8.07
CA ASP A 277 -19.92 -3.80 8.96
C ASP A 277 -18.85 -3.81 10.06
N LEU A 278 -17.69 -3.26 9.76
CA LEU A 278 -16.56 -3.21 10.70
C LEU A 278 -16.83 -2.37 11.96
N LEU A 279 -17.89 -1.54 11.95
CA LEU A 279 -18.32 -0.76 13.14
C LEU A 279 -19.13 -1.60 14.12
N ALA A 280 -19.60 -2.79 13.73
CA ALA A 280 -20.32 -3.71 14.61
C ALA A 280 -19.45 -4.24 15.77
N GLY A 281 -18.12 -4.12 15.64
CA GLY A 281 -17.17 -4.61 16.64
C GLY A 281 -16.38 -5.82 16.16
N GLY A 282 -15.52 -6.31 17.04
CA GLY A 282 -14.65 -7.45 16.76
C GLY A 282 -13.51 -7.57 17.77
N ARG A 283 -12.54 -8.41 17.47
CA ARG A 283 -11.44 -8.73 18.36
C ARG A 283 -10.09 -8.48 17.69
N LEU A 284 -9.24 -7.68 18.33
CA LEU A 284 -7.88 -7.40 17.87
C LEU A 284 -6.88 -8.35 18.51
N GLN A 285 -5.93 -8.85 17.73
CA GLN A 285 -4.85 -9.74 18.17
C GLN A 285 -3.52 -9.32 17.54
N MET A 286 -2.41 -9.51 18.28
CA MET A 286 -1.04 -9.32 17.80
C MET A 286 -0.41 -10.66 17.42
N LEU A 287 0.39 -10.69 16.35
CA LEU A 287 1.16 -11.85 15.95
C LEU A 287 2.29 -12.14 16.96
N GLY A 288 2.47 -13.43 17.31
CA GLY A 288 3.62 -13.96 18.02
C GLY A 288 4.16 -15.20 17.31
N ILE A 289 5.32 -15.70 17.75
CA ILE A 289 5.95 -16.89 17.20
C ILE A 289 5.88 -18.03 18.22
N ALA A 290 5.33 -19.17 17.82
CA ALA A 290 5.16 -20.34 18.68
C ALA A 290 6.50 -20.80 19.28
N GLY A 291 6.55 -20.93 20.62
CA GLY A 291 7.75 -21.32 21.34
C GLY A 291 8.82 -20.24 21.48
N HIS A 292 8.62 -19.04 20.92
CA HIS A 292 9.55 -17.92 20.97
C HIS A 292 8.82 -16.63 21.38
N PRO A 293 8.47 -16.45 22.67
CA PRO A 293 7.81 -15.25 23.14
C PRO A 293 8.72 -14.03 22.95
N GLN A 294 8.12 -12.90 22.59
CA GLN A 294 8.83 -11.65 22.31
C GLN A 294 9.89 -11.80 21.20
N TYR A 295 9.57 -12.57 20.16
CA TYR A 295 10.46 -12.82 19.04
C TYR A 295 10.85 -11.51 18.35
N ASP A 296 12.15 -11.29 18.16
CA ASP A 296 12.67 -10.15 17.41
C ASP A 296 12.88 -10.55 15.95
N ALA A 297 12.05 -10.00 15.06
CA ALA A 297 12.05 -10.29 13.62
C ALA A 297 12.86 -9.26 12.81
N ARG A 298 13.51 -8.29 13.47
CA ARG A 298 14.17 -7.18 12.80
C ARG A 298 15.45 -7.58 12.07
N GLU A 299 16.20 -8.58 12.58
CA GLU A 299 17.47 -9.05 12.02
C GLU A 299 17.70 -10.54 12.31
N GLY A 300 18.73 -11.13 11.71
CA GLY A 300 19.10 -12.53 11.92
C GLY A 300 18.14 -13.52 11.30
N GLN A 301 17.33 -13.08 10.33
CA GLN A 301 16.32 -13.90 9.69
C GLN A 301 16.91 -14.66 8.49
N THR A 302 16.39 -15.84 8.21
CA THR A 302 16.78 -16.60 7.02
C THR A 302 15.70 -16.52 5.96
N THR A 303 16.00 -15.94 4.81
CA THR A 303 15.09 -15.88 3.65
C THR A 303 14.56 -17.28 3.31
N GLY A 304 13.25 -17.42 3.17
CA GLY A 304 12.56 -18.67 2.92
C GLY A 304 12.26 -19.52 4.14
N ALA A 305 12.85 -19.25 5.31
CA ALA A 305 12.52 -19.94 6.55
C ALA A 305 11.05 -19.68 6.94
N VAL A 306 10.40 -20.68 7.50
CA VAL A 306 8.99 -20.62 7.92
C VAL A 306 8.90 -20.71 9.43
N LEU A 307 8.30 -19.69 10.03
CA LEU A 307 7.98 -19.63 11.45
C LEU A 307 6.50 -19.97 11.67
N THR A 308 6.18 -20.68 12.75
CA THR A 308 4.79 -20.91 13.13
C THR A 308 4.26 -19.71 13.89
N ALA A 309 3.31 -18.99 13.30
CA ALA A 309 2.66 -17.84 13.91
C ALA A 309 1.52 -18.26 14.84
N VAL A 310 1.35 -17.52 15.93
CA VAL A 310 0.25 -17.58 16.88
C VAL A 310 -0.32 -16.19 17.11
N TRP A 311 -1.49 -16.08 17.72
CA TRP A 311 -2.18 -14.81 17.92
C TRP A 311 -2.49 -14.56 19.39
N LEU A 312 -2.23 -13.34 19.84
CA LEU A 312 -2.32 -12.90 21.23
C LEU A 312 -3.36 -11.80 21.33
N ASP A 313 -4.35 -11.96 22.20
CA ASP A 313 -5.43 -11.00 22.35
C ASP A 313 -4.91 -9.64 22.90
N ILE A 314 -5.42 -8.55 22.34
CA ILE A 314 -5.26 -7.20 22.84
C ILE A 314 -6.47 -6.86 23.71
N ALA A 315 -6.21 -6.58 24.99
CA ALA A 315 -7.28 -6.41 25.97
C ALA A 315 -8.00 -5.05 25.85
N ASP A 316 -7.25 -3.99 25.51
CA ASP A 316 -7.76 -2.64 25.29
C ASP A 316 -7.29 -2.12 23.92
N PRO A 317 -8.11 -2.29 22.86
CA PRO A 317 -7.72 -1.84 21.53
C PRO A 317 -7.73 -0.30 21.38
N ASP A 318 -8.49 0.46 22.21
CA ASP A 318 -8.60 1.93 22.16
C ASP A 318 -8.04 2.58 23.44
N PRO A 319 -6.75 2.40 23.77
CA PRO A 319 -6.19 2.93 24.99
C PRO A 319 -6.20 4.46 24.99
N ALA A 320 -6.55 5.07 26.12
CA ALA A 320 -6.58 6.52 26.26
C ALA A 320 -5.21 7.17 25.98
N ALA A 321 -4.11 6.47 26.32
CA ALA A 321 -2.73 6.86 26.02
C ALA A 321 -2.10 5.84 25.06
N ALA A 322 -2.03 6.19 23.78
CA ALA A 322 -1.57 5.31 22.70
C ALA A 322 -0.15 5.65 22.16
N GLY A 323 0.43 6.80 22.54
CA GLY A 323 1.74 7.23 22.07
C GLY A 323 2.88 6.26 22.44
N ASN A 324 3.97 6.30 21.69
CA ASN A 324 5.10 5.36 21.78
C ASN A 324 5.69 5.18 23.18
N SER A 325 5.68 6.20 24.02
CA SER A 325 6.14 6.11 25.41
C SER A 325 5.10 5.54 26.39
N SER A 326 3.87 5.28 25.95
CA SER A 326 2.80 4.79 26.83
C SER A 326 2.98 3.30 27.15
N PRO A 327 2.94 2.89 28.41
CA PRO A 327 2.94 1.48 28.77
C PRO A 327 1.68 0.73 28.32
N THR A 328 0.57 1.45 28.06
CA THR A 328 -0.71 0.88 27.63
C THR A 328 -0.91 0.86 26.13
N ARG A 329 0.04 1.35 25.33
CA ARG A 329 -0.08 1.29 23.86
C ARG A 329 -0.32 -0.15 23.39
N THR A 330 -1.02 -0.30 22.29
CA THR A 330 -1.46 -1.58 21.73
C THR A 330 -0.30 -2.58 21.58
N PHE A 331 0.86 -2.14 21.06
CA PHE A 331 2.06 -2.98 20.95
C PHE A 331 2.51 -3.55 22.30
N ASN A 332 2.61 -2.73 23.34
CA ASN A 332 3.10 -3.19 24.64
C ASN A 332 2.19 -4.24 25.26
N GLN A 333 0.85 -4.11 25.08
CA GLN A 333 -0.10 -5.13 25.54
C GLN A 333 0.16 -6.50 24.91
N GLY A 334 0.37 -6.56 23.59
CA GLY A 334 0.69 -7.79 22.89
C GLY A 334 2.10 -8.30 23.18
N TYR A 335 3.09 -7.42 23.19
CA TYR A 335 4.50 -7.78 23.37
C TYR A 335 4.79 -8.40 24.73
N VAL A 336 4.24 -7.86 25.84
CA VAL A 336 4.43 -8.46 27.18
C VAL A 336 3.78 -9.85 27.29
N ASN A 337 2.80 -10.16 26.45
CA ASN A 337 2.15 -11.46 26.34
C ASN A 337 2.86 -12.41 25.36
N GLY A 338 3.97 -11.99 24.74
CA GLY A 338 4.79 -12.82 23.85
C GLY A 338 4.72 -12.45 22.37
N GLY A 339 4.13 -11.30 22.03
CA GLY A 339 4.06 -10.78 20.65
C GLY A 339 5.43 -10.58 20.00
N ALA A 340 5.50 -10.69 18.69
CA ALA A 340 6.72 -10.47 17.91
C ALA A 340 6.96 -8.97 17.67
N LYS A 341 8.24 -8.59 17.60
CA LYS A 341 8.69 -7.23 17.31
C LYS A 341 9.30 -7.15 15.91
N PHE A 342 8.82 -6.19 15.13
CA PHE A 342 9.37 -5.79 13.84
C PHE A 342 9.93 -4.36 13.93
N ASN A 343 10.54 -3.88 12.85
CA ASN A 343 10.99 -2.49 12.73
C ASN A 343 10.20 -1.80 11.62
N ARG A 344 9.42 -0.77 11.97
CA ARG A 344 8.68 0.06 11.02
C ARG A 344 7.95 -0.78 9.96
N LEU A 345 6.78 -1.33 10.29
CA LEU A 345 5.96 -2.08 9.33
C LEU A 345 5.10 -1.11 8.52
N GLU A 346 5.23 -1.22 7.21
CA GLU A 346 4.60 -0.34 6.23
C GLU A 346 3.51 -1.08 5.44
N GLY A 347 3.53 -1.00 4.12
CA GLY A 347 2.52 -1.53 3.22
C GLY A 347 2.11 -2.97 3.48
N CYS A 348 0.82 -3.25 3.29
CA CYS A 348 0.20 -4.54 3.54
C CYS A 348 -0.78 -4.86 2.41
N TRP A 349 -0.72 -6.08 1.84
CA TRP A 349 -1.59 -6.48 0.74
C TRP A 349 -2.02 -7.93 0.81
N TRP A 350 -3.27 -8.22 0.49
CA TRP A 350 -3.79 -9.57 0.41
C TRP A 350 -3.79 -10.08 -1.03
N ASP A 351 -3.34 -11.31 -1.23
CA ASP A 351 -3.55 -12.06 -2.48
C ASP A 351 -3.61 -13.56 -2.22
N ALA A 352 -4.59 -14.21 -2.84
CA ALA A 352 -4.74 -15.66 -2.91
C ALA A 352 -4.56 -16.41 -1.56
N GLY A 353 -5.13 -15.86 -0.48
CA GLY A 353 -5.12 -16.46 0.85
C GLY A 353 -3.83 -16.20 1.65
N SER A 354 -3.01 -15.26 1.23
CA SER A 354 -1.83 -14.80 1.96
C SER A 354 -1.82 -13.29 2.10
N ILE A 355 -1.16 -12.81 3.14
CA ILE A 355 -0.89 -11.40 3.38
C ILE A 355 0.60 -11.16 3.14
N PHE A 356 0.91 -10.13 2.37
CA PHE A 356 2.26 -9.63 2.13
C PHE A 356 2.41 -8.29 2.81
N PHE A 357 3.50 -8.10 3.54
CA PHE A 357 3.77 -6.83 4.19
C PHE A 357 5.27 -6.54 4.22
N VAL A 358 5.62 -5.28 4.38
CA VAL A 358 7.01 -4.83 4.38
C VAL A 358 7.42 -4.31 5.76
N SER A 359 8.71 -4.45 6.08
CA SER A 359 9.39 -3.71 7.14
C SER A 359 10.41 -2.83 6.43
N THR A 360 10.23 -1.52 6.48
CA THR A 360 10.99 -0.58 5.65
C THR A 360 12.47 -0.57 5.99
N SER A 361 12.81 -0.79 7.25
CA SER A 361 14.19 -0.72 7.73
C SER A 361 14.63 -1.91 8.60
N GLY A 362 14.00 -3.09 8.41
CA GLY A 362 14.52 -4.37 8.91
C GLY A 362 15.63 -4.93 8.01
N GLY A 363 16.37 -5.92 8.52
CA GLY A 363 17.36 -6.67 7.77
C GLY A 363 18.78 -6.63 8.34
N ASP A 364 19.66 -7.49 7.80
CA ASP A 364 21.05 -7.68 8.27
C ASP A 364 22.04 -6.74 7.58
N ALA A 365 21.77 -6.31 6.35
CA ALA A 365 22.51 -5.24 5.71
C ALA A 365 22.12 -3.90 6.33
N LYS A 366 23.08 -3.06 6.69
CA LYS A 366 22.86 -1.88 7.55
C LYS A 366 23.06 -0.57 6.78
N ASN A 367 22.08 0.35 6.88
CA ASN A 367 22.14 1.66 6.23
C ASN A 367 22.92 2.73 7.01
N GLY A 368 23.34 2.43 8.23
CA GLY A 368 24.06 3.38 9.08
C GLY A 368 23.21 4.03 10.17
N ASP A 369 21.89 3.97 10.08
CA ASP A 369 20.99 4.52 11.07
C ASP A 369 20.90 3.63 12.31
N VAL A 370 20.79 4.25 13.49
CA VAL A 370 20.74 3.55 14.76
C VAL A 370 19.54 4.03 15.57
N ASN A 371 18.66 3.10 15.87
CA ASN A 371 17.47 3.36 16.66
C ASN A 371 17.80 3.68 18.13
N ALA A 372 16.86 4.30 18.82
CA ALA A 372 17.01 4.65 20.23
C ALA A 372 17.28 3.43 21.14
N ASP A 373 16.86 2.22 20.75
CA ASP A 373 17.14 0.95 21.46
C ASP A 373 18.46 0.28 21.03
N GLY A 374 19.23 0.92 20.14
CA GLY A 374 20.52 0.43 19.67
C GLY A 374 20.45 -0.52 18.46
N PHE A 375 19.26 -0.75 17.90
CA PHE A 375 19.12 -1.51 16.67
C PHE A 375 19.67 -0.70 15.49
N HIS A 376 20.51 -1.33 14.66
CA HIS A 376 20.99 -0.76 13.41
C HIS A 376 20.02 -1.11 12.29
N GLU A 377 19.44 -0.10 11.65
CA GLU A 377 18.48 -0.29 10.56
C GLU A 377 19.10 -0.94 9.34
N GLY A 378 18.28 -1.74 8.64
CA GLY A 378 18.60 -2.36 7.36
C GLY A 378 17.98 -1.58 6.21
N TYR A 379 17.94 -2.24 5.01
CA TYR A 379 17.38 -1.67 3.79
C TYR A 379 16.01 -2.24 3.42
N GLY A 380 15.41 -3.02 4.32
CA GLY A 380 14.05 -3.50 4.21
C GLY A 380 13.88 -5.01 4.02
N GLN A 381 12.70 -5.47 4.45
CA GLN A 381 12.29 -6.88 4.40
C GLN A 381 10.88 -6.99 3.82
N ILE A 382 10.61 -8.09 3.09
CA ILE A 382 9.27 -8.46 2.61
C ILE A 382 8.87 -9.76 3.28
N TRP A 383 7.74 -9.73 3.98
CA TRP A 383 7.18 -10.83 4.71
C TRP A 383 5.90 -11.36 4.08
N GLN A 384 5.65 -12.65 4.22
CA GLN A 384 4.40 -13.32 3.87
C GLN A 384 3.84 -14.02 5.09
N TYR A 385 2.57 -13.72 5.41
CA TYR A 385 1.78 -14.49 6.36
C TYR A 385 0.72 -15.29 5.61
N THR A 386 0.61 -16.60 5.90
CA THR A 386 -0.43 -17.47 5.35
C THR A 386 -1.18 -18.10 6.52
N PRO A 387 -2.50 -17.86 6.68
CA PRO A 387 -3.33 -18.52 7.68
C PRO A 387 -3.29 -20.04 7.52
N ASP A 388 -3.23 -20.75 8.66
CA ASP A 388 -3.30 -22.21 8.75
C ASP A 388 -4.32 -22.57 9.86
N GLY A 389 -5.59 -22.32 9.57
CA GLY A 389 -6.69 -22.43 10.53
C GLY A 389 -6.95 -21.13 11.32
N PRO A 390 -7.89 -21.18 12.28
CA PRO A 390 -8.43 -19.98 12.93
C PRO A 390 -7.47 -19.32 13.94
N SER A 391 -6.48 -20.05 14.46
CA SER A 391 -5.61 -19.58 15.55
C SER A 391 -4.12 -19.62 15.24
N SER A 392 -3.73 -20.04 14.05
CA SER A 392 -2.31 -20.19 13.66
C SER A 392 -2.09 -19.82 12.21
N GLY A 393 -0.83 -19.73 11.82
CA GLY A 393 -0.42 -19.49 10.45
C GLY A 393 1.09 -19.68 10.27
N LYS A 394 1.54 -19.41 9.07
CA LYS A 394 2.94 -19.50 8.69
C LYS A 394 3.43 -18.10 8.32
N LEU A 395 4.48 -17.64 9.00
CA LEU A 395 5.19 -16.43 8.68
C LEU A 395 6.49 -16.79 7.96
N ARG A 396 6.76 -16.14 6.83
CA ARG A 396 7.94 -16.39 6.01
C ARG A 396 8.58 -15.06 5.59
N LEU A 397 9.89 -14.93 5.78
CA LEU A 397 10.67 -13.87 5.12
C LEU A 397 10.83 -14.25 3.64
N LEU A 398 10.23 -13.48 2.73
CA LEU A 398 10.32 -13.71 1.28
C LEU A 398 11.60 -13.13 0.69
N PHE A 399 11.93 -11.92 1.10
CA PHE A 399 13.04 -11.14 0.59
C PHE A 399 13.60 -10.24 1.69
N GLU A 400 14.91 -10.10 1.70
CA GLU A 400 15.63 -9.12 2.51
C GLU A 400 16.60 -8.38 1.61
N SER A 401 16.59 -7.06 1.69
CA SER A 401 17.45 -6.24 0.84
C SER A 401 18.92 -6.42 1.21
N PRO A 402 19.78 -6.74 0.24
CA PRO A 402 21.22 -6.81 0.46
C PRO A 402 21.90 -5.43 0.49
N GLY A 403 21.17 -4.35 0.22
CA GLY A 403 21.65 -2.98 0.20
C GLY A 403 20.86 -2.07 -0.72
N GLN A 404 21.06 -0.76 -0.57
CA GLN A 404 20.34 0.32 -1.24
C GLN A 404 20.23 0.19 -2.77
N ALA A 405 21.28 -0.36 -3.41
CA ALA A 405 21.29 -0.53 -4.86
C ALA A 405 20.23 -1.52 -5.38
N VAL A 406 19.67 -2.38 -4.54
CA VAL A 406 18.68 -3.39 -4.92
C VAL A 406 17.28 -2.98 -4.49
N LEU A 407 17.10 -2.61 -3.24
CA LEU A 407 15.86 -2.11 -2.66
C LEU A 407 16.22 -1.27 -1.44
N ASP A 408 15.66 -0.09 -1.33
CA ASP A 408 15.85 0.80 -0.20
C ASP A 408 14.53 1.28 0.35
N SER A 409 14.38 1.18 1.66
CA SER A 409 13.23 1.72 2.39
C SER A 409 11.89 1.40 1.69
N PRO A 410 11.54 0.09 1.46
CA PRO A 410 10.26 -0.27 0.87
C PRO A 410 9.13 0.16 1.79
N ASP A 411 8.16 0.86 1.21
CA ASP A 411 6.96 1.32 1.88
C ASP A 411 5.74 0.59 1.31
N ASN A 412 5.01 1.17 0.37
CA ASN A 412 3.80 0.53 -0.16
C ASN A 412 4.13 -0.70 -1.02
N ILE A 413 3.25 -1.68 -0.96
CA ILE A 413 3.36 -2.94 -1.70
C ILE A 413 2.05 -3.26 -2.42
N THR A 414 2.12 -3.79 -3.63
CA THR A 414 0.98 -4.41 -4.32
C THR A 414 1.39 -5.68 -5.05
N ILE A 415 0.41 -6.57 -5.24
CA ILE A 415 0.61 -7.78 -6.05
C ILE A 415 0.31 -7.48 -7.50
N THR A 416 1.22 -7.88 -8.37
CA THR A 416 1.07 -7.67 -9.80
C THR A 416 0.12 -8.70 -10.44
N PRO A 417 -0.44 -8.43 -11.63
CA PRO A 417 -1.35 -9.38 -12.30
C PRO A 417 -0.76 -10.76 -12.56
N ARG A 418 0.56 -10.89 -12.57
CA ARG A 418 1.26 -12.16 -12.81
C ARG A 418 1.80 -12.79 -11.52
N GLY A 419 1.50 -12.21 -10.36
CA GLY A 419 1.85 -12.73 -9.04
C GLY A 419 3.27 -12.39 -8.59
N GLY A 420 3.90 -11.36 -9.18
CA GLY A 420 5.05 -10.67 -8.62
C GLY A 420 4.63 -9.57 -7.65
N LEU A 421 5.58 -8.80 -7.18
CA LEU A 421 5.36 -7.65 -6.30
C LEU A 421 5.78 -6.36 -7.00
N MET A 422 5.10 -5.26 -6.67
CA MET A 422 5.56 -3.90 -6.95
C MET A 422 5.69 -3.17 -5.62
N LEU A 423 6.84 -2.58 -5.37
CA LEU A 423 7.20 -1.85 -4.17
C LEU A 423 7.43 -0.39 -4.51
N CYS A 424 6.97 0.49 -3.65
CA CYS A 424 7.33 1.91 -3.64
C CYS A 424 8.47 2.10 -2.64
N GLU A 425 9.49 2.86 -3.00
CA GLU A 425 10.54 3.28 -2.07
C GLU A 425 10.17 4.62 -1.43
N ASP A 426 10.44 4.73 -0.12
CA ASP A 426 10.41 5.97 0.68
C ASP A 426 11.76 6.17 1.36
N ASP A 427 12.75 6.61 0.57
CA ASP A 427 14.07 7.03 1.07
C ASP A 427 14.19 8.57 1.18
N ALA A 428 13.08 9.29 1.19
CA ALA A 428 13.08 10.76 1.18
C ALA A 428 13.80 11.36 2.42
N GLY A 429 13.83 10.65 3.53
CA GLY A 429 14.52 11.02 4.77
C GLY A 429 15.85 10.30 5.00
N GLY A 430 16.32 9.49 4.05
CA GLY A 430 17.52 8.67 4.18
C GLY A 430 18.80 9.47 4.46
N THR A 431 19.73 8.82 5.12
CA THR A 431 21.03 9.44 5.51
C THR A 431 22.20 8.98 4.64
N ASP A 432 22.01 7.98 3.81
CA ASP A 432 23.02 7.35 2.96
C ASP A 432 23.33 8.15 1.70
N ASN A 433 22.46 9.15 1.34
CA ASN A 433 22.66 10.12 0.27
C ASN A 433 22.90 9.45 -1.10
N ASP A 434 22.16 8.42 -1.39
CA ASP A 434 22.24 7.71 -2.66
C ASP A 434 21.92 8.62 -3.84
N THR A 435 22.42 8.27 -5.02
CA THR A 435 22.17 9.01 -6.27
C THR A 435 21.94 8.02 -7.40
N HIS A 436 21.15 8.43 -8.39
CA HIS A 436 20.87 7.60 -9.54
C HIS A 436 21.26 8.28 -10.86
N PRO A 437 21.95 7.59 -11.82
CA PRO A 437 22.38 8.19 -13.08
C PRO A 437 21.24 8.76 -13.93
N LEU A 438 20.03 8.20 -13.82
CA LEU A 438 18.85 8.68 -14.54
C LEU A 438 18.13 9.84 -13.85
N ALA A 439 18.51 10.20 -12.62
CA ALA A 439 17.95 11.31 -11.84
C ALA A 439 19.06 12.28 -11.38
N PRO A 440 19.82 12.90 -12.32
CA PRO A 440 20.98 13.70 -11.98
C PRO A 440 20.60 14.91 -11.13
N GLY A 441 21.33 15.11 -10.02
CA GLY A 441 21.13 16.22 -9.09
C GLY A 441 20.05 15.97 -8.02
N ILE A 442 19.42 14.79 -8.01
CA ILE A 442 18.55 14.33 -6.94
C ILE A 442 19.37 13.41 -6.03
N VAL A 443 19.22 13.58 -4.75
CA VAL A 443 19.80 12.76 -3.67
C VAL A 443 18.64 12.06 -2.96
N ASN A 444 18.88 10.85 -2.47
CA ASN A 444 17.86 9.94 -1.95
C ASN A 444 16.77 9.72 -3.02
N VAL A 445 17.14 8.94 -4.04
CA VAL A 445 16.33 8.78 -5.24
C VAL A 445 15.36 7.61 -5.07
N ASN A 446 14.09 7.89 -5.11
CA ASN A 446 13.04 6.90 -4.98
C ASN A 446 12.69 6.19 -6.30
N ARG A 447 12.43 4.88 -6.20
CA ARG A 447 12.16 3.98 -7.32
C ARG A 447 10.88 3.19 -7.10
N LEU A 448 10.29 2.69 -8.19
CA LEU A 448 9.39 1.54 -8.15
C LEU A 448 10.22 0.29 -8.42
N ILE A 449 10.23 -0.63 -7.47
CA ILE A 449 10.96 -1.89 -7.56
C ILE A 449 10.00 -3.03 -7.82
N GLY A 450 10.21 -3.75 -8.93
CA GLY A 450 9.51 -4.99 -9.20
C GLY A 450 10.23 -6.18 -8.55
N VAL A 451 9.49 -7.11 -7.95
CA VAL A 451 10.03 -8.41 -7.55
C VAL A 451 9.29 -9.48 -8.33
N SER A 452 10.03 -10.24 -9.12
CA SER A 452 9.44 -11.31 -9.93
C SER A 452 8.86 -12.42 -9.06
N PRO A 453 7.95 -13.28 -9.59
CA PRO A 453 7.51 -14.47 -8.87
C PRO A 453 8.65 -15.43 -8.48
N ALA A 454 9.84 -15.25 -9.05
CA ALA A 454 11.05 -15.97 -8.71
C ALA A 454 11.85 -15.36 -7.55
N GLY A 455 11.44 -14.19 -7.04
CA GLY A 455 12.14 -13.47 -5.98
C GLY A 455 13.29 -12.58 -6.49
N GLU A 456 13.35 -12.30 -7.80
CA GLU A 456 14.37 -11.41 -8.37
C GLU A 456 13.87 -9.97 -8.36
N ALA A 457 14.58 -9.07 -7.67
CA ALA A 457 14.30 -7.64 -7.64
C ALA A 457 14.90 -6.94 -8.87
N PHE A 458 14.19 -5.93 -9.39
CA PHE A 458 14.65 -5.09 -10.50
C PHE A 458 13.99 -3.72 -10.47
N GLU A 459 14.68 -2.71 -10.98
CA GLU A 459 14.14 -1.37 -11.13
C GLU A 459 13.07 -1.35 -12.23
N PHE A 460 11.90 -0.82 -11.91
CA PHE A 460 10.82 -0.61 -12.87
C PHE A 460 10.63 0.86 -13.23
N ALA A 461 10.74 1.77 -12.27
CA ALA A 461 10.68 3.21 -12.53
C ALA A 461 11.63 3.98 -11.61
N VAL A 462 12.09 5.15 -12.07
CA VAL A 462 12.88 6.09 -11.27
C VAL A 462 12.17 7.44 -11.26
N ASN A 463 11.97 8.02 -10.08
CA ASN A 463 11.51 9.40 -9.93
C ASN A 463 12.62 10.35 -10.37
N ARG A 464 12.33 11.19 -11.38
CA ARG A 464 13.27 12.18 -11.92
C ARG A 464 12.84 13.61 -11.62
N LEU A 465 11.72 13.77 -10.92
CA LEU A 465 11.15 15.08 -10.61
C LEU A 465 11.80 15.70 -9.37
N ASN A 466 11.90 14.91 -8.31
CA ASN A 466 12.43 15.30 -7.00
C ASN A 466 12.76 14.07 -6.16
N SER A 467 13.17 14.27 -4.91
CA SER A 467 13.45 13.21 -3.94
C SER A 467 12.20 12.71 -3.19
N ALA A 468 10.98 13.11 -3.59
CA ALA A 468 9.79 12.56 -2.96
C ALA A 468 9.62 11.08 -3.32
N GLU A 469 9.10 10.32 -2.38
CA GLU A 469 8.80 8.91 -2.51
C GLU A 469 7.83 8.61 -3.66
N PHE A 470 7.81 7.34 -4.07
CA PHE A 470 6.65 6.76 -4.72
C PHE A 470 5.70 6.19 -3.68
N ALA A 471 4.38 6.36 -3.88
CA ALA A 471 3.38 5.81 -3.01
C ALA A 471 2.19 5.22 -3.80
N GLY A 472 1.38 4.40 -3.14
CA GLY A 472 0.08 3.95 -3.62
C GLY A 472 0.09 3.17 -4.93
N ALA A 473 1.16 2.47 -5.28
CA ALA A 473 1.22 1.68 -6.50
C ALA A 473 0.13 0.59 -6.50
N CYS A 474 -0.73 0.59 -7.54
CA CYS A 474 -1.78 -0.40 -7.68
C CYS A 474 -2.13 -0.65 -9.15
N PHE A 475 -2.45 -1.90 -9.50
CA PHE A 475 -2.92 -2.23 -10.84
C PHE A 475 -4.42 -2.04 -10.97
N SER A 476 -4.85 -1.52 -12.13
CA SER A 476 -6.26 -1.53 -12.48
C SER A 476 -6.85 -2.95 -12.41
N PRO A 477 -8.16 -3.10 -12.17
CA PRO A 477 -8.82 -4.42 -12.19
C PRO A 477 -8.62 -5.19 -13.51
N SER A 478 -8.37 -4.49 -14.60
CA SER A 478 -8.04 -5.08 -15.90
C SER A 478 -6.60 -5.62 -15.98
N GLY A 479 -5.70 -5.19 -15.09
CA GLY A 479 -4.28 -5.48 -15.10
C GLY A 479 -3.49 -4.78 -16.21
N ARG A 480 -4.10 -3.80 -16.92
CA ARG A 480 -3.46 -3.11 -18.05
C ARG A 480 -2.73 -1.83 -17.66
N THR A 481 -3.16 -1.19 -16.58
CA THR A 481 -2.61 0.08 -16.10
C THR A 481 -2.07 -0.10 -14.69
N LEU A 482 -0.84 0.34 -14.45
CA LEU A 482 -0.30 0.56 -13.13
C LEU A 482 -0.49 2.03 -12.78
N PHE A 483 -1.17 2.31 -11.69
CA PHE A 483 -1.24 3.63 -11.09
C PHE A 483 -0.21 3.73 -9.97
N ALA A 484 0.40 4.89 -9.80
CA ALA A 484 1.29 5.21 -8.69
C ALA A 484 1.23 6.72 -8.41
N ASN A 485 1.64 7.12 -7.23
CA ASN A 485 1.75 8.51 -6.83
C ASN A 485 3.23 8.89 -6.72
N ILE A 486 3.57 10.13 -7.10
CA ILE A 486 4.71 10.85 -6.56
C ILE A 486 4.14 11.68 -5.41
N PHE A 487 4.58 11.40 -4.20
CA PHE A 487 4.05 12.00 -2.96
C PHE A 487 4.10 13.53 -2.99
N GLY A 488 5.24 14.07 -3.42
CA GLY A 488 5.48 15.50 -3.50
C GLY A 488 6.05 16.06 -2.19
N ASN A 489 6.31 17.37 -2.20
CA ASN A 489 6.86 18.10 -1.05
C ASN A 489 6.02 19.34 -0.70
N GLY A 490 4.75 19.35 -1.05
CA GLY A 490 3.81 20.44 -0.83
C GLY A 490 3.93 21.61 -1.79
N LEU A 491 4.95 21.65 -2.63
CA LEU A 491 5.12 22.71 -3.64
C LEU A 491 4.28 22.41 -4.89
N ARG A 492 3.86 23.48 -5.58
CA ARG A 492 3.12 23.35 -6.84
C ARG A 492 3.90 22.50 -7.85
N GLY A 493 3.27 21.45 -8.38
CA GLY A 493 3.86 20.55 -9.38
C GLY A 493 4.80 19.49 -8.83
N SER A 494 4.98 19.40 -7.51
CA SER A 494 5.92 18.45 -6.90
C SER A 494 5.40 17.02 -6.76
N GLY A 495 4.09 16.83 -6.74
CA GLY A 495 3.44 15.52 -6.61
C GLY A 495 2.27 15.39 -7.57
N MET A 496 1.95 14.14 -7.92
CA MET A 496 0.90 13.79 -8.89
C MET A 496 0.59 12.30 -8.87
N THR A 497 -0.53 11.92 -9.46
CA THR A 497 -0.80 10.53 -9.81
C THR A 497 -0.38 10.26 -11.25
N VAL A 498 0.23 9.10 -11.50
CA VAL A 498 0.61 8.64 -12.83
C VAL A 498 -0.12 7.36 -13.19
N ALA A 499 -0.53 7.21 -14.47
CA ALA A 499 -1.07 5.99 -15.04
C ALA A 499 -0.07 5.45 -16.07
N ILE A 500 0.57 4.32 -15.76
CA ILE A 500 1.63 3.70 -16.56
C ILE A 500 1.03 2.54 -17.35
N THR A 501 1.25 2.53 -18.66
CA THR A 501 0.82 1.47 -19.58
C THR A 501 2.00 0.98 -20.40
N GLY A 502 1.96 -0.31 -20.81
CA GLY A 502 3.06 -0.87 -21.60
C GLY A 502 2.93 -2.35 -21.84
N PRO A 503 3.98 -2.99 -22.33
CA PRO A 503 3.99 -4.41 -22.70
C PRO A 503 4.15 -5.32 -21.46
N TRP A 504 3.22 -5.27 -20.51
CA TRP A 504 3.26 -6.06 -19.26
C TRP A 504 3.49 -7.56 -19.51
N SER A 505 2.96 -8.09 -20.62
CA SER A 505 3.13 -9.50 -20.98
C SER A 505 4.56 -9.87 -21.42
N ALA A 506 5.42 -8.90 -21.68
CA ALA A 506 6.81 -9.13 -22.08
C ALA A 506 7.76 -9.40 -20.90
N GLY A 507 7.32 -9.14 -19.67
CA GLY A 507 8.13 -9.27 -18.46
C GLY A 507 7.45 -10.05 -17.33
N PRO A 508 8.02 -9.99 -16.12
CA PRO A 508 7.62 -10.85 -15.00
C PRO A 508 6.42 -10.38 -14.18
N LEU A 509 5.97 -9.10 -14.30
CA LEU A 509 4.91 -8.50 -13.46
C LEU A 509 3.51 -8.67 -14.00
#